data_44e4fe70c74f010b54985b8e580e6f63
#
_entry.id   44e4fe70c74f010b54985b8e580e6f63
#
_cell.length_a   1.000
_cell.length_b   1.000
_cell.length_c   1.000
_cell.angle_alpha   90.00
_cell.angle_beta   90.00
_cell.angle_gamma   90.00
#
_symmetry.space_group_name_H-M   'P 1'
#
loop_
_entity.id
_entity.type
_entity.pdbx_description
1 polymer ?
#
loop_
_entity_poly.entity_id
_entity_poly.type
_entity_poly.pdbx_seq_one_letter_code
_entity_poly.pdbx_strand_id
1 'polypeptide(L)'
;MRTASPSPTPPRSPRPNPALWAGVTGLALIALLGVIGPLVWTDTATTLSGAAREGVSAEHWLGTDALGRDVLARTLVATRLTLLMTLAATAIAGTAGILLGTLVWVSGPRVRELGLRLIDVMVSYPALILALVVSAVLGAGPTAAVVSIGLGGCPAFARLTANMAASVAQRDFVSTARLTGVPPHRVLARHLLPNIAGPLIVLLSVAFAQVLTALSGLSFLGLGVQSPEYDWGALLSTGLEALYTNPAEAIGPAVAITVTGVLASFVGDGLAAGSDPRGGPVATAAARPAEHPGPSGRAPENALLIVDGLSVERPDGTRLVDGVSFHVMPGEIVGLVGESGSGKSLTAMTVARLLPDGLTSHAARLTLDDLDLDARRVDAARLATEVGIVFQDPSASFNPALRIGGQLTEVLRTHQGVSRAQARAEAIEALEKVRILNPEAVARQYPHELSGGMRQRAMIASAVLPGPKLIVADEPTTALDVTVQAEVLDLLRETNRRRGTGMLFISHDIGVVSTLCHRIVVMYAGRVVEELSARDLRAGRARHPYTKALLAAAPRLADHEDDALDEAGRRRPLATIAGRPPAAAERPAGCAFAARCPLVHQRCTHELPVPREGVACHAVASSTLAATARDDA
;
A
#
# COMPACT_ATOMS: atom_id res chain seq x y z
N MET A 1 -48.91 7.95 -15.17
CA MET A 1 -47.89 6.96 -15.58
C MET A 1 -46.68 7.13 -14.68
N ARG A 2 -46.49 6.21 -13.74
CA ARG A 2 -45.34 6.21 -12.84
C ARG A 2 -44.18 5.53 -13.58
N THR A 3 -43.13 6.28 -13.94
CA THR A 3 -41.91 5.73 -14.50
C THR A 3 -41.11 5.10 -13.36
N ALA A 4 -40.92 3.80 -13.42
CA ALA A 4 -40.12 3.03 -12.49
C ALA A 4 -38.63 3.46 -12.64
N SER A 5 -38.03 3.86 -11.52
CA SER A 5 -36.61 4.11 -11.41
C SER A 5 -35.81 2.81 -11.63
N PRO A 6 -34.76 2.77 -12.41
CA PRO A 6 -33.91 1.59 -12.51
C PRO A 6 -33.25 1.31 -11.15
N SER A 7 -33.41 0.11 -10.65
CA SER A 7 -32.78 -0.39 -9.44
C SER A 7 -31.25 -0.34 -9.57
N PRO A 8 -30.50 0.04 -8.50
CA PRO A 8 -29.05 0.06 -8.53
C PRO A 8 -28.53 -1.37 -8.77
N THR A 9 -27.69 -1.53 -9.78
CA THR A 9 -26.96 -2.77 -10.05
C THR A 9 -26.11 -3.11 -8.82
N PRO A 10 -26.16 -4.34 -8.30
CA PRO A 10 -25.37 -4.74 -7.16
C PRO A 10 -23.87 -4.62 -7.49
N PRO A 11 -23.00 -4.30 -6.49
CA PRO A 11 -21.57 -4.21 -6.71
C PRO A 11 -21.06 -5.55 -7.27
N ARG A 12 -20.33 -5.49 -8.38
CA ARG A 12 -19.70 -6.68 -8.97
C ARG A 12 -18.76 -7.28 -7.93
N SER A 13 -19.03 -8.52 -7.55
CA SER A 13 -18.13 -9.30 -6.69
C SER A 13 -16.71 -9.31 -7.28
N PRO A 14 -15.67 -9.22 -6.43
CA PRO A 14 -14.28 -9.27 -6.89
C PRO A 14 -14.10 -10.53 -7.76
N ARG A 15 -13.51 -10.37 -8.94
CA ARG A 15 -13.24 -11.49 -9.85
C ARG A 15 -12.38 -12.51 -9.11
N PRO A 16 -12.77 -13.78 -9.09
CA PRO A 16 -12.00 -14.81 -8.42
C PRO A 16 -10.60 -14.89 -9.05
N ASN A 17 -9.56 -14.90 -8.21
CA ASN A 17 -8.18 -15.10 -8.67
C ASN A 17 -8.05 -16.52 -9.25
N PRO A 18 -7.81 -16.70 -10.55
CA PRO A 18 -7.82 -18.02 -11.18
C PRO A 18 -6.70 -18.93 -10.63
N ALA A 19 -5.56 -18.37 -10.24
CA ALA A 19 -4.45 -19.15 -9.66
C ALA A 19 -4.84 -19.71 -8.28
N LEU A 20 -5.51 -18.89 -7.42
CA LEU A 20 -6.01 -19.35 -6.13
C LEU A 20 -6.99 -20.52 -6.29
N TRP A 21 -7.96 -20.38 -7.19
CA TRP A 21 -8.94 -21.44 -7.42
C TRP A 21 -8.32 -22.71 -8.02
N ALA A 22 -7.36 -22.57 -8.95
CA ALA A 22 -6.60 -23.70 -9.48
C ALA A 22 -5.81 -24.41 -8.37
N GLY A 23 -5.15 -23.64 -7.48
CA GLY A 23 -4.42 -24.19 -6.34
C GLY A 23 -5.34 -24.90 -5.34
N VAL A 24 -6.44 -24.26 -4.93
CA VAL A 24 -7.39 -24.83 -3.95
C VAL A 24 -8.08 -26.09 -4.53
N THR A 25 -8.59 -26.02 -5.75
CA THR A 25 -9.26 -27.17 -6.38
C THR A 25 -8.29 -28.32 -6.63
N GLY A 26 -7.07 -28.03 -7.07
CA GLY A 26 -6.03 -29.04 -7.28
C GLY A 26 -5.61 -29.73 -5.99
N LEU A 27 -5.35 -28.96 -4.91
CA LEU A 27 -5.02 -29.55 -3.60
C LEU A 27 -6.19 -30.34 -3.00
N ALA A 28 -7.43 -29.87 -3.18
CA ALA A 28 -8.59 -30.62 -2.75
C ALA A 28 -8.73 -31.96 -3.49
N LEU A 29 -8.42 -31.99 -4.79
CA LEU A 29 -8.41 -33.23 -5.57
C LEU A 29 -7.30 -34.18 -5.09
N ILE A 30 -6.09 -33.68 -4.82
CA ILE A 30 -4.98 -34.48 -4.29
C ILE A 30 -5.32 -35.01 -2.88
N ALA A 31 -5.92 -34.19 -2.03
CA ALA A 31 -6.40 -34.62 -0.71
C ALA A 31 -7.47 -35.71 -0.83
N LEU A 32 -8.40 -35.60 -1.78
CA LEU A 32 -9.39 -36.62 -2.08
C LEU A 32 -8.73 -37.91 -2.56
N LEU A 33 -7.72 -37.82 -3.42
CA LEU A 33 -6.92 -38.97 -3.83
C LEU A 33 -6.19 -39.61 -2.64
N GLY A 34 -5.69 -38.83 -1.69
CA GLY A 34 -5.10 -39.33 -0.44
C GLY A 34 -6.08 -40.10 0.45
N VAL A 35 -7.38 -39.82 0.37
CA VAL A 35 -8.43 -40.58 1.07
C VAL A 35 -8.85 -41.81 0.26
N ILE A 36 -9.13 -41.66 -1.01
CA ILE A 36 -9.64 -42.72 -1.90
C ILE A 36 -8.53 -43.72 -2.26
N GLY A 37 -7.29 -43.24 -2.47
CA GLY A 37 -6.16 -44.08 -2.92
C GLY A 37 -5.97 -45.36 -2.11
N PRO A 38 -5.83 -45.28 -0.78
CA PRO A 38 -5.72 -46.46 0.05
C PRO A 38 -6.95 -47.37 0.05
N LEU A 39 -8.14 -46.86 -0.21
CA LEU A 39 -9.37 -47.64 -0.22
C LEU A 39 -9.55 -48.46 -1.53
N VAL A 40 -9.06 -47.92 -2.63
CA VAL A 40 -9.30 -48.50 -3.99
C VAL A 40 -8.08 -49.28 -4.50
N TRP A 41 -6.88 -48.79 -4.26
CA TRP A 41 -5.67 -49.33 -4.91
C TRP A 41 -4.70 -50.06 -3.96
N THR A 42 -5.03 -50.26 -2.68
CA THR A 42 -4.13 -50.95 -1.74
C THR A 42 -3.82 -52.38 -2.21
N ASP A 43 -4.80 -53.12 -2.66
CA ASP A 43 -4.58 -54.49 -3.15
C ASP A 43 -3.65 -54.51 -4.36
N THR A 44 -3.91 -53.67 -5.36
CA THR A 44 -3.07 -53.53 -6.55
C THR A 44 -1.65 -53.03 -6.21
N ALA A 45 -1.52 -52.12 -5.22
CA ALA A 45 -0.24 -51.57 -4.79
C ALA A 45 0.63 -52.57 -4.01
N THR A 46 0.04 -53.61 -3.43
CA THR A 46 0.73 -54.62 -2.60
C THR A 46 0.85 -55.99 -3.25
N THR A 47 0.01 -56.27 -4.23
CA THR A 47 0.05 -57.58 -4.96
C THR A 47 1.38 -57.74 -5.70
N LEU A 48 2.04 -58.85 -5.47
CA LEU A 48 3.26 -59.26 -6.14
C LEU A 48 2.89 -59.94 -7.47
N SER A 49 3.25 -59.35 -8.60
CA SER A 49 3.13 -59.99 -9.91
C SER A 49 4.46 -60.64 -10.28
N GLY A 50 4.41 -61.63 -11.16
CA GLY A 50 5.65 -62.23 -11.71
C GLY A 50 6.43 -61.31 -12.65
N ALA A 51 5.93 -60.14 -12.94
CA ALA A 51 6.44 -59.16 -13.91
C ALA A 51 7.29 -58.07 -13.22
N ALA A 52 8.46 -58.43 -12.69
CA ALA A 52 9.38 -57.51 -12.05
C ALA A 52 9.99 -56.52 -13.05
N ARG A 53 9.90 -55.18 -12.73
CA ARG A 53 10.42 -54.07 -13.56
C ARG A 53 9.88 -54.10 -15.01
N GLU A 54 8.63 -54.50 -15.18
CA GLU A 54 7.96 -54.40 -16.46
C GLU A 54 7.74 -52.92 -16.82
N GLY A 55 8.01 -52.58 -18.09
CA GLY A 55 7.80 -51.20 -18.58
C GLY A 55 6.33 -50.81 -18.64
N VAL A 56 6.07 -49.61 -19.12
CA VAL A 56 4.70 -49.06 -19.30
C VAL A 56 3.88 -50.00 -20.19
N SER A 57 2.72 -50.45 -19.70
CA SER A 57 1.78 -51.33 -20.39
C SER A 57 0.33 -50.86 -20.19
N ALA A 58 -0.62 -51.52 -20.89
CA ALA A 58 -2.04 -51.22 -20.73
C ALA A 58 -2.58 -51.59 -19.32
N GLU A 59 -1.94 -52.57 -18.67
CA GLU A 59 -2.29 -53.01 -17.31
C GLU A 59 -1.54 -52.21 -16.25
N HIS A 60 -0.28 -51.79 -16.55
CA HIS A 60 0.59 -51.05 -15.63
C HIS A 60 1.04 -49.73 -16.28
N TRP A 61 0.31 -48.64 -16.09
CA TRP A 61 0.53 -47.35 -16.77
C TRP A 61 1.88 -46.69 -16.46
N LEU A 62 2.45 -46.93 -15.29
CA LEU A 62 3.81 -46.51 -14.93
C LEU A 62 4.75 -47.72 -14.76
N GLY A 63 4.36 -48.90 -15.26
CA GLY A 63 5.11 -50.13 -15.10
C GLY A 63 5.03 -50.71 -13.69
N THR A 64 5.90 -51.66 -13.40
CA THR A 64 6.00 -52.37 -12.11
C THR A 64 7.37 -52.13 -11.47
N ASP A 65 7.42 -52.20 -10.14
CA ASP A 65 8.66 -52.10 -9.37
C ASP A 65 9.48 -53.41 -9.35
N ALA A 66 10.57 -53.42 -8.59
CA ALA A 66 11.47 -54.61 -8.49
C ALA A 66 10.78 -55.89 -7.96
N LEU A 67 9.62 -55.73 -7.30
CA LEU A 67 8.82 -56.85 -6.77
C LEU A 67 7.57 -57.14 -7.63
N GLY A 68 7.43 -56.47 -8.78
CA GLY A 68 6.27 -56.62 -9.66
C GLY A 68 5.01 -55.91 -9.22
N ARG A 69 5.09 -54.94 -8.30
CA ARG A 69 3.94 -54.14 -7.81
C ARG A 69 3.71 -52.96 -8.71
N ASP A 70 2.45 -52.56 -8.90
CA ASP A 70 2.08 -51.45 -9.78
C ASP A 70 2.54 -50.10 -9.21
N VAL A 71 3.35 -49.37 -9.97
CA VAL A 71 3.96 -48.09 -9.54
C VAL A 71 2.93 -46.97 -9.41
N LEU A 72 1.92 -46.91 -10.30
CA LEU A 72 0.87 -45.90 -10.23
C LEU A 72 -0.01 -46.08 -8.98
N ALA A 73 -0.44 -47.32 -8.74
CA ALA A 73 -1.22 -47.67 -7.56
C ALA A 73 -0.45 -47.33 -6.29
N ARG A 74 0.84 -47.63 -6.21
CA ARG A 74 1.71 -47.27 -5.08
C ARG A 74 1.82 -45.77 -4.91
N THR A 75 2.00 -45.01 -5.99
CA THR A 75 2.06 -43.54 -5.96
C THR A 75 0.75 -42.92 -5.39
N LEU A 76 -0.40 -43.47 -5.83
CA LEU A 76 -1.71 -43.00 -5.34
C LEU A 76 -1.96 -43.35 -3.87
N VAL A 77 -1.55 -44.55 -3.42
CA VAL A 77 -1.66 -44.94 -1.99
C VAL A 77 -0.72 -44.12 -1.11
N ALA A 78 0.52 -43.87 -1.58
CA ALA A 78 1.52 -43.06 -0.88
C ALA A 78 1.06 -41.61 -0.61
N THR A 79 0.13 -41.11 -1.42
CA THR A 79 -0.42 -39.74 -1.28
C THR A 79 -0.88 -39.45 0.16
N ARG A 80 -1.57 -40.39 0.79
CA ARG A 80 -2.09 -40.24 2.15
C ARG A 80 -0.98 -39.97 3.17
N LEU A 81 0.04 -40.84 3.19
CA LEU A 81 1.12 -40.72 4.16
C LEU A 81 1.93 -39.46 3.93
N THR A 82 2.27 -39.15 2.68
CA THR A 82 3.03 -37.95 2.31
C THR A 82 2.29 -36.67 2.74
N LEU A 83 0.98 -36.55 2.45
CA LEU A 83 0.21 -35.37 2.83
C LEU A 83 0.06 -35.24 4.34
N LEU A 84 -0.21 -36.34 5.05
CA LEU A 84 -0.34 -36.31 6.52
C LEU A 84 0.97 -35.89 7.19
N MET A 85 2.10 -36.44 6.76
CA MET A 85 3.41 -36.04 7.26
C MET A 85 3.72 -34.57 6.97
N THR A 86 3.45 -34.12 5.75
CA THR A 86 3.67 -32.71 5.36
C THR A 86 2.81 -31.77 6.19
N LEU A 87 1.53 -32.09 6.35
CA LEU A 87 0.60 -31.28 7.15
C LEU A 87 1.03 -31.23 8.61
N ALA A 88 1.39 -32.39 9.19
CA ALA A 88 1.83 -32.49 10.58
C ALA A 88 3.12 -31.69 10.84
N ALA A 89 4.13 -31.83 9.98
CA ALA A 89 5.38 -31.09 10.11
C ALA A 89 5.18 -29.58 9.92
N THR A 90 4.36 -29.18 8.94
CA THR A 90 3.99 -27.76 8.74
C THR A 90 3.22 -27.20 9.95
N ALA A 91 2.30 -27.98 10.51
CA ALA A 91 1.56 -27.60 11.72
C ALA A 91 2.49 -27.44 12.93
N ILE A 92 3.45 -28.33 13.15
CA ILE A 92 4.45 -28.22 14.20
C ILE A 92 5.29 -26.95 13.98
N ALA A 93 5.87 -26.75 12.81
CA ALA A 93 6.70 -25.58 12.48
C ALA A 93 5.93 -24.28 12.69
N GLY A 94 4.71 -24.19 12.14
CA GLY A 94 3.87 -23.00 12.25
C GLY A 94 3.39 -22.73 13.66
N THR A 95 2.76 -23.70 14.32
CA THR A 95 2.20 -23.48 15.67
C THR A 95 3.29 -23.21 16.71
N ALA A 96 4.33 -24.05 16.76
CA ALA A 96 5.44 -23.86 17.69
C ALA A 96 6.20 -22.55 17.40
N GLY A 97 6.43 -22.23 16.12
CA GLY A 97 7.12 -21.00 15.72
C GLY A 97 6.30 -19.75 16.02
N ILE A 98 5.00 -19.73 15.71
CA ILE A 98 4.12 -18.60 16.03
C ILE A 98 4.03 -18.40 17.54
N LEU A 99 3.86 -19.48 18.32
CA LEU A 99 3.82 -19.40 19.78
C LEU A 99 5.15 -18.88 20.33
N LEU A 100 6.29 -19.39 19.87
CA LEU A 100 7.61 -18.95 20.32
C LEU A 100 7.85 -17.47 19.96
N GLY A 101 7.58 -17.06 18.72
CA GLY A 101 7.76 -15.68 18.28
C GLY A 101 6.87 -14.70 19.04
N THR A 102 5.62 -15.07 19.30
CA THR A 102 4.68 -14.24 20.09
C THR A 102 5.06 -14.18 21.55
N LEU A 103 5.52 -15.29 22.15
CA LEU A 103 5.97 -15.36 23.54
C LEU A 103 7.21 -14.47 23.74
N VAL A 104 8.18 -14.58 22.86
CA VAL A 104 9.38 -13.73 22.88
C VAL A 104 9.00 -12.26 22.76
N TRP A 105 8.01 -11.92 21.92
CA TRP A 105 7.59 -10.53 21.74
C TRP A 105 6.85 -9.96 22.97
N VAL A 106 6.00 -10.74 23.64
CA VAL A 106 5.24 -10.31 24.84
C VAL A 106 6.16 -10.17 26.06
N SER A 107 7.28 -10.86 26.06
CA SER A 107 8.25 -10.85 27.17
C SER A 107 8.89 -9.47 27.36
N GLY A 108 9.42 -9.24 28.57
CA GLY A 108 10.15 -8.02 28.90
C GLY A 108 11.42 -7.83 28.05
N PRO A 109 11.99 -6.59 27.99
CA PRO A 109 13.05 -6.24 27.04
C PRO A 109 14.26 -7.19 27.05
N ARG A 110 14.72 -7.61 28.23
CA ARG A 110 15.88 -8.52 28.38
C ARG A 110 15.59 -9.92 27.88
N VAL A 111 14.41 -10.47 28.21
CA VAL A 111 13.99 -11.81 27.78
C VAL A 111 13.74 -11.82 26.27
N ARG A 112 13.18 -10.74 25.73
CA ARG A 112 12.99 -10.56 24.29
C ARG A 112 14.31 -10.56 23.55
N GLU A 113 15.30 -9.78 23.99
CA GLU A 113 16.60 -9.73 23.34
C GLU A 113 17.29 -11.10 23.36
N LEU A 114 17.28 -11.79 24.51
CA LEU A 114 17.82 -13.14 24.62
C LEU A 114 17.08 -14.13 23.70
N GLY A 115 15.74 -14.08 23.70
CA GLY A 115 14.91 -14.95 22.89
C GLY A 115 15.15 -14.75 21.39
N LEU A 116 15.28 -13.50 20.93
CA LEU A 116 15.62 -13.20 19.53
C LEU A 116 17.01 -13.73 19.16
N ARG A 117 18.02 -13.57 20.03
CA ARG A 117 19.37 -14.13 19.81
C ARG A 117 19.36 -15.66 19.74
N LEU A 118 18.58 -16.32 20.60
CA LEU A 118 18.42 -17.78 20.55
C LEU A 118 17.75 -18.25 19.24
N ILE A 119 16.70 -17.54 18.80
CA ILE A 119 16.06 -17.81 17.51
C ILE A 119 17.08 -17.64 16.37
N ASP A 120 17.93 -16.61 16.41
CA ASP A 120 18.96 -16.39 15.40
C ASP A 120 19.98 -17.51 15.32
N VAL A 121 20.43 -18.01 16.46
CA VAL A 121 21.32 -19.18 16.55
C VAL A 121 20.63 -20.42 15.97
N MET A 122 19.34 -20.64 16.31
CA MET A 122 18.59 -21.78 15.80
C MET A 122 18.37 -21.70 14.28
N VAL A 123 18.11 -20.51 13.72
CA VAL A 123 17.98 -20.30 12.27
C VAL A 123 19.28 -20.57 11.52
N SER A 124 20.43 -20.32 12.17
CA SER A 124 21.75 -20.55 11.57
C SER A 124 22.11 -22.03 11.46
N TYR A 125 21.37 -22.91 12.14
CA TYR A 125 21.65 -24.34 12.14
C TYR A 125 21.07 -25.01 10.88
N PRO A 126 21.87 -25.80 10.11
CA PRO A 126 21.37 -26.49 8.92
C PRO A 126 20.29 -27.51 9.27
N ALA A 127 19.10 -27.37 8.68
CA ALA A 127 17.94 -28.22 8.97
C ALA A 127 18.21 -29.72 8.76
N LEU A 128 19.05 -30.08 7.77
CA LEU A 128 19.45 -31.47 7.51
C LEU A 128 20.27 -32.08 8.66
N ILE A 129 21.15 -31.30 9.29
CA ILE A 129 21.93 -31.79 10.44
C ILE A 129 21.01 -32.06 11.63
N LEU A 130 20.05 -31.17 11.89
CA LEU A 130 19.03 -31.40 12.91
C LEU A 130 18.22 -32.67 12.60
N ALA A 131 17.82 -32.87 11.36
CA ALA A 131 17.10 -34.06 10.93
C ALA A 131 17.90 -35.34 11.17
N LEU A 132 19.20 -35.33 10.85
CA LEU A 132 20.11 -36.46 11.12
C LEU A 132 20.21 -36.76 12.62
N VAL A 133 20.39 -35.74 13.46
CA VAL A 133 20.50 -35.90 14.92
C VAL A 133 19.19 -36.47 15.50
N VAL A 134 18.05 -35.93 15.08
CA VAL A 134 16.72 -36.40 15.54
C VAL A 134 16.48 -37.85 15.08
N SER A 135 16.82 -38.16 13.81
CA SER A 135 16.69 -39.54 13.31
C SER A 135 17.65 -40.51 13.99
N ALA A 136 18.83 -40.06 14.38
CA ALA A 136 19.76 -40.90 15.17
C ALA A 136 19.23 -41.23 16.58
N VAL A 137 18.47 -40.30 17.20
CA VAL A 137 17.90 -40.46 18.54
C VAL A 137 16.58 -41.24 18.54
N LEU A 138 15.69 -40.94 17.59
CA LEU A 138 14.33 -41.51 17.51
C LEU A 138 14.25 -42.77 16.62
N GLY A 139 15.31 -43.09 15.89
CA GLY A 139 15.28 -44.06 14.79
C GLY A 139 14.73 -43.45 13.49
N ALA A 140 15.13 -44.03 12.36
CA ALA A 140 14.58 -43.61 11.04
C ALA A 140 13.11 -44.04 10.94
N GLY A 141 12.26 -43.11 10.45
CA GLY A 141 10.82 -43.38 10.31
C GLY A 141 9.97 -42.11 10.13
N PRO A 142 8.67 -42.29 9.87
CA PRO A 142 7.75 -41.16 9.61
C PRO A 142 7.72 -40.14 10.76
N THR A 143 7.68 -40.63 12.00
CA THR A 143 7.61 -39.77 13.21
C THR A 143 8.88 -38.93 13.36
N ALA A 144 10.07 -39.54 13.21
CA ALA A 144 11.34 -38.84 13.31
C ALA A 144 11.46 -37.77 12.20
N ALA A 145 11.04 -38.10 10.98
CA ALA A 145 11.04 -37.17 9.85
C ALA A 145 10.12 -35.96 10.11
N VAL A 146 8.89 -36.20 10.56
CA VAL A 146 7.91 -35.13 10.86
C VAL A 146 8.41 -34.23 11.99
N VAL A 147 8.91 -34.79 13.09
CA VAL A 147 9.42 -34.03 14.23
C VAL A 147 10.65 -33.22 13.85
N SER A 148 11.60 -33.82 13.13
CA SER A 148 12.84 -33.15 12.75
C SER A 148 12.60 -31.96 11.81
N ILE A 149 11.80 -32.14 10.75
CA ILE A 149 11.49 -31.08 9.80
C ILE A 149 10.57 -30.03 10.43
N GLY A 150 9.59 -30.45 11.25
CA GLY A 150 8.71 -29.54 11.97
C GLY A 150 9.46 -28.65 12.96
N LEU A 151 10.33 -29.21 13.79
CA LEU A 151 11.15 -28.45 14.74
C LEU A 151 12.20 -27.60 14.02
N GLY A 152 12.79 -28.12 12.92
CA GLY A 152 13.74 -27.36 12.10
C GLY A 152 13.14 -26.12 11.43
N GLY A 153 11.85 -26.16 11.10
CA GLY A 153 11.11 -25.01 10.56
C GLY A 153 10.67 -23.96 11.61
N CYS A 154 10.53 -24.38 12.90
CA CYS A 154 10.03 -23.53 13.97
C CYS A 154 10.77 -22.18 14.13
N PRO A 155 12.13 -22.09 14.11
CA PRO A 155 12.85 -20.83 14.30
C PRO A 155 12.56 -19.81 13.20
N ALA A 156 12.41 -20.23 11.96
CA ALA A 156 12.08 -19.34 10.85
C ALA A 156 10.69 -18.69 11.03
N PHE A 157 9.69 -19.48 11.41
CA PHE A 157 8.36 -18.97 11.78
C PHE A 157 8.41 -18.04 13.00
N ALA A 158 9.17 -18.40 14.01
CA ALA A 158 9.33 -17.58 15.23
C ALA A 158 9.94 -16.21 14.90
N ARG A 159 10.99 -16.19 14.06
CA ARG A 159 11.63 -14.95 13.64
C ARG A 159 10.68 -14.03 12.86
N LEU A 160 10.00 -14.58 11.86
CA LEU A 160 9.06 -13.82 11.06
C LEU A 160 7.87 -13.30 11.87
N THR A 161 7.31 -14.14 12.75
CA THR A 161 6.22 -13.74 13.65
C THR A 161 6.64 -12.63 14.59
N ALA A 162 7.84 -12.71 15.19
CA ALA A 162 8.35 -11.67 16.07
C ALA A 162 8.55 -10.33 15.33
N ASN A 163 9.06 -10.36 14.09
CA ASN A 163 9.26 -9.17 13.26
C ASN A 163 7.92 -8.52 12.86
N MET A 164 6.94 -9.32 12.43
CA MET A 164 5.59 -8.84 12.11
C MET A 164 4.89 -8.25 13.33
N ALA A 165 5.00 -8.92 14.49
CA ALA A 165 4.45 -8.42 15.74
C ALA A 165 5.10 -7.09 16.15
N ALA A 166 6.42 -6.93 15.95
CA ALA A 166 7.13 -5.69 16.23
C ALA A 166 6.64 -4.53 15.34
N SER A 167 6.40 -4.76 14.05
CA SER A 167 5.91 -3.74 13.13
C SER A 167 4.49 -3.26 13.46
N VAL A 168 3.58 -4.20 13.79
CA VAL A 168 2.20 -3.86 14.18
C VAL A 168 2.17 -3.18 15.56
N ALA A 169 3.09 -3.55 16.45
CA ALA A 169 3.16 -3.00 17.81
C ALA A 169 3.50 -1.50 17.85
N GLN A 170 4.09 -0.95 16.80
CA GLN A 170 4.40 0.48 16.67
C GLN A 170 3.21 1.31 16.20
N ARG A 171 2.08 0.69 15.84
CA ARG A 171 0.89 1.40 15.40
C ARG A 171 0.15 2.04 16.58
N ASP A 172 -0.46 3.20 16.35
CA ASP A 172 -1.11 4.03 17.38
C ASP A 172 -2.20 3.29 18.15
N PHE A 173 -2.99 2.44 17.51
CA PHE A 173 -4.04 1.66 18.18
C PHE A 173 -3.49 0.66 19.21
N VAL A 174 -2.26 0.14 19.01
CA VAL A 174 -1.59 -0.74 19.99
C VAL A 174 -1.04 0.06 21.16
N SER A 175 -0.45 1.23 20.87
CA SER A 175 0.02 2.17 21.88
C SER A 175 -1.13 2.65 22.75
N THR A 176 -2.26 3.01 22.15
CA THR A 176 -3.49 3.41 22.86
C THR A 176 -4.01 2.28 23.75
N ALA A 177 -4.07 1.03 23.22
CA ALA A 177 -4.51 -0.12 24.01
C ALA A 177 -3.61 -0.36 25.26
N ARG A 178 -2.30 -0.14 25.13
CA ARG A 178 -1.37 -0.22 26.28
C ARG A 178 -1.57 0.92 27.27
N LEU A 179 -1.74 2.14 26.80
CA LEU A 179 -2.00 3.32 27.65
C LEU A 179 -3.31 3.18 28.43
N THR A 180 -4.32 2.53 27.85
CA THR A 180 -5.60 2.23 28.54
C THR A 180 -5.53 1.02 29.48
N GLY A 181 -4.33 0.43 29.70
CA GLY A 181 -4.12 -0.65 30.67
C GLY A 181 -4.54 -2.04 30.18
N VAL A 182 -4.73 -2.24 28.86
CA VAL A 182 -5.02 -3.58 28.32
C VAL A 182 -3.82 -4.52 28.55
N PRO A 183 -4.02 -5.67 29.20
CA PRO A 183 -2.91 -6.56 29.53
C PRO A 183 -2.25 -7.17 28.28
N PRO A 184 -0.93 -7.46 28.30
CA PRO A 184 -0.14 -7.86 27.14
C PRO A 184 -0.71 -9.05 26.36
N HIS A 185 -1.26 -10.07 27.04
CA HIS A 185 -1.86 -11.23 26.39
C HIS A 185 -3.13 -10.87 25.59
N ARG A 186 -3.93 -9.89 26.05
CA ARG A 186 -5.09 -9.38 25.29
C ARG A 186 -4.67 -8.48 24.14
N VAL A 187 -3.61 -7.69 24.31
CA VAL A 187 -3.00 -6.92 23.19
C VAL A 187 -2.55 -7.89 22.11
N LEU A 188 -1.88 -8.99 22.48
CA LEU A 188 -1.47 -10.04 21.55
C LEU A 188 -2.68 -10.65 20.81
N ALA A 189 -3.66 -11.19 21.55
CA ALA A 189 -4.75 -11.97 20.96
C ALA A 189 -5.73 -11.10 20.14
N ARG A 190 -6.00 -9.86 20.57
CA ARG A 190 -7.05 -9.01 19.99
C ARG A 190 -6.52 -7.98 19.00
N HIS A 191 -5.27 -7.53 19.15
CA HIS A 191 -4.72 -6.44 18.34
C HIS A 191 -3.57 -6.88 17.44
N LEU A 192 -2.73 -7.84 17.85
CA LEU A 192 -1.56 -8.26 17.08
C LEU A 192 -1.87 -9.44 16.16
N LEU A 193 -2.27 -10.60 16.73
CA LEU A 193 -2.50 -11.82 15.96
C LEU A 193 -3.49 -11.64 14.80
N PRO A 194 -4.65 -10.97 14.94
CA PRO A 194 -5.55 -10.77 13.80
C PRO A 194 -4.95 -9.94 12.67
N ASN A 195 -4.05 -8.99 13.01
CA ASN A 195 -3.42 -8.12 12.02
C ASN A 195 -2.23 -8.77 11.29
N ILE A 196 -1.64 -9.84 11.85
CA ILE A 196 -0.56 -10.62 11.21
C ILE A 196 -1.05 -11.95 10.66
N ALA A 197 -2.32 -12.34 10.90
CA ALA A 197 -2.87 -13.64 10.48
C ALA A 197 -2.81 -13.83 8.96
N GLY A 198 -3.17 -12.81 8.17
CA GLY A 198 -3.10 -12.89 6.72
C GLY A 198 -1.71 -13.27 6.20
N PRO A 199 -0.67 -12.48 6.49
CA PRO A 199 0.71 -12.84 6.15
C PRO A 199 1.17 -14.20 6.69
N LEU A 200 0.73 -14.62 7.89
CA LEU A 200 1.09 -15.93 8.45
C LEU A 200 0.45 -17.09 7.67
N ILE A 201 -0.78 -16.95 7.21
CA ILE A 201 -1.45 -17.97 6.38
C ILE A 201 -0.73 -18.12 5.03
N VAL A 202 -0.31 -17.02 4.41
CA VAL A 202 0.50 -17.05 3.19
C VAL A 202 1.81 -17.79 3.44
N LEU A 203 2.50 -17.48 4.53
CA LEU A 203 3.74 -18.14 4.92
C LEU A 203 3.57 -19.63 5.14
N LEU A 204 2.47 -20.06 5.78
CA LEU A 204 2.15 -21.47 5.99
C LEU A 204 1.93 -22.21 4.67
N SER A 205 1.30 -21.57 3.68
CA SER A 205 1.10 -22.17 2.35
C SER A 205 2.43 -22.39 1.61
N VAL A 206 3.33 -21.43 1.64
CA VAL A 206 4.69 -21.55 1.06
C VAL A 206 5.50 -22.61 1.82
N ALA A 207 5.42 -22.61 3.14
CA ALA A 207 6.12 -23.58 3.99
C ALA A 207 5.64 -25.01 3.74
N PHE A 208 4.36 -25.23 3.45
CA PHE A 208 3.84 -26.54 3.09
C PHE A 208 4.58 -27.14 1.88
N ALA A 209 4.80 -26.36 0.82
CA ALA A 209 5.55 -26.82 -0.35
C ALA A 209 7.02 -27.13 -0.01
N GLN A 210 7.65 -26.29 0.82
CA GLN A 210 9.04 -26.50 1.27
C GLN A 210 9.17 -27.75 2.16
N VAL A 211 8.24 -27.94 3.10
CA VAL A 211 8.19 -29.09 4.00
C VAL A 211 7.94 -30.39 3.20
N LEU A 212 7.03 -30.37 2.21
CA LEU A 212 6.81 -31.50 1.31
C LEU A 212 8.13 -31.94 0.63
N THR A 213 8.84 -30.99 0.06
CA THR A 213 10.13 -31.26 -0.61
C THR A 213 11.18 -31.77 0.37
N ALA A 214 11.26 -31.17 1.58
CA ALA A 214 12.22 -31.55 2.60
C ALA A 214 11.96 -32.97 3.14
N LEU A 215 10.69 -33.32 3.42
CA LEU A 215 10.31 -34.68 3.86
C LEU A 215 10.55 -35.71 2.77
N SER A 216 10.17 -35.40 1.53
CA SER A 216 10.46 -36.28 0.37
C SER A 216 11.95 -36.48 0.18
N GLY A 217 12.77 -35.42 0.34
CA GLY A 217 14.22 -35.51 0.31
C GLY A 217 14.81 -36.35 1.45
N LEU A 218 14.24 -36.25 2.66
CA LEU A 218 14.68 -37.05 3.82
C LEU A 218 14.35 -38.53 3.61
N SER A 219 13.15 -38.87 3.12
CA SER A 219 12.76 -40.24 2.75
C SER A 219 13.58 -40.77 1.60
N PHE A 220 13.87 -39.93 0.60
CA PHE A 220 14.77 -40.27 -0.52
C PHE A 220 16.17 -40.67 -0.03
N LEU A 221 16.70 -40.03 0.97
CA LEU A 221 18.00 -40.36 1.60
C LEU A 221 17.95 -41.58 2.53
N GLY A 222 16.79 -42.22 2.70
CA GLY A 222 16.62 -43.37 3.57
C GLY A 222 16.53 -43.04 5.06
N LEU A 223 16.29 -41.75 5.42
CA LEU A 223 16.18 -41.29 6.80
C LEU A 223 14.72 -40.98 7.21
N GLY A 224 13.80 -40.99 6.25
CA GLY A 224 12.37 -40.81 6.45
C GLY A 224 11.63 -42.14 6.59
N VAL A 225 10.63 -42.32 5.75
CA VAL A 225 9.76 -43.51 5.76
C VAL A 225 10.55 -44.77 5.41
N GLN A 226 10.35 -45.83 6.20
CA GLN A 226 11.01 -47.12 6.06
C GLN A 226 10.03 -48.21 5.65
N SER A 227 10.53 -49.22 4.91
CA SER A 227 9.75 -50.43 4.59
C SER A 227 9.18 -51.09 5.87
N PRO A 228 7.91 -51.54 5.89
CA PRO A 228 7.01 -51.73 4.73
C PRO A 228 6.22 -50.49 4.31
N GLU A 229 6.24 -49.39 5.06
CA GLU A 229 5.60 -48.12 4.68
C GLU A 229 6.38 -47.44 3.54
N TYR A 230 5.71 -46.61 2.78
CA TYR A 230 6.30 -45.83 1.69
C TYR A 230 5.57 -44.51 1.47
N ASP A 231 6.33 -43.50 1.13
CA ASP A 231 5.86 -42.18 0.71
C ASP A 231 6.43 -41.85 -0.68
N TRP A 232 6.09 -40.68 -1.21
CA TRP A 232 6.60 -40.29 -2.55
C TRP A 232 8.12 -40.17 -2.58
N GLY A 233 8.78 -39.78 -1.49
CA GLY A 233 10.24 -39.68 -1.41
C GLY A 233 10.93 -41.04 -1.48
N ALA A 234 10.42 -42.02 -0.73
CA ALA A 234 10.92 -43.41 -0.76
C ALA A 234 10.67 -44.07 -2.11
N LEU A 235 9.49 -43.85 -2.74
CA LEU A 235 9.19 -44.33 -4.07
C LEU A 235 10.11 -43.71 -5.15
N LEU A 236 10.42 -42.42 -5.01
CA LEU A 236 11.34 -41.71 -5.90
C LEU A 236 12.76 -42.28 -5.78
N SER A 237 13.23 -42.64 -4.58
CA SER A 237 14.52 -43.24 -4.34
C SER A 237 14.64 -44.60 -5.07
N THR A 238 13.64 -45.48 -4.89
CA THR A 238 13.62 -46.79 -5.58
C THR A 238 13.49 -46.65 -7.10
N GLY A 239 12.68 -45.70 -7.57
CA GLY A 239 12.53 -45.43 -9.01
C GLY A 239 13.81 -44.90 -9.68
N LEU A 240 14.66 -44.16 -8.96
CA LEU A 240 15.95 -43.72 -9.50
C LEU A 240 16.97 -44.86 -9.63
N GLU A 241 16.91 -45.86 -8.78
CA GLU A 241 17.72 -47.07 -8.96
C GLU A 241 17.36 -47.81 -10.25
N ALA A 242 16.10 -47.71 -10.69
CA ALA A 242 15.60 -48.31 -11.92
C ALA A 242 15.67 -47.38 -13.15
N LEU A 243 16.28 -46.21 -13.06
CA LEU A 243 16.21 -45.14 -14.08
C LEU A 243 16.62 -45.59 -15.47
N TYR A 244 17.59 -46.52 -15.60
CA TYR A 244 18.07 -47.05 -16.87
C TYR A 244 17.25 -48.23 -17.41
N THR A 245 16.40 -48.84 -16.57
CA THR A 245 15.58 -50.01 -16.95
C THR A 245 14.10 -49.66 -17.07
N ASN A 246 13.56 -48.93 -16.12
CA ASN A 246 12.18 -48.42 -16.12
C ASN A 246 12.12 -46.99 -15.59
N PRO A 247 12.40 -45.96 -16.42
CA PRO A 247 12.36 -44.55 -15.97
C PRO A 247 10.98 -44.10 -15.49
N ALA A 248 9.90 -44.78 -15.91
CA ALA A 248 8.54 -44.45 -15.49
C ALA A 248 8.32 -44.66 -13.99
N GLU A 249 9.10 -45.55 -13.33
CA GLU A 249 9.03 -45.79 -11.89
C GLU A 249 9.34 -44.51 -11.05
N ALA A 250 10.26 -43.66 -11.53
CA ALA A 250 10.59 -42.40 -10.89
C ALA A 250 9.62 -41.25 -11.22
N ILE A 251 8.99 -41.31 -12.42
CA ILE A 251 8.14 -40.19 -12.92
C ILE A 251 6.90 -39.99 -12.06
N GLY A 252 6.21 -41.05 -11.65
CA GLY A 252 4.98 -40.96 -10.85
C GLY A 252 5.16 -40.13 -9.58
N PRO A 253 6.03 -40.54 -8.65
CA PRO A 253 6.27 -39.80 -7.42
C PRO A 253 6.88 -38.42 -7.67
N ALA A 254 7.75 -38.22 -8.65
CA ALA A 254 8.33 -36.94 -9.02
C ALA A 254 7.25 -35.91 -9.43
N VAL A 255 6.33 -36.34 -10.31
CA VAL A 255 5.20 -35.53 -10.76
C VAL A 255 4.27 -35.20 -9.59
N ALA A 256 3.98 -36.18 -8.72
CA ALA A 256 3.12 -35.98 -7.57
C ALA A 256 3.69 -34.91 -6.60
N ILE A 257 4.99 -34.96 -6.28
CA ILE A 257 5.68 -33.97 -5.45
C ILE A 257 5.62 -32.59 -6.12
N THR A 258 6.00 -32.52 -7.40
CA THR A 258 6.08 -31.26 -8.15
C THR A 258 4.72 -30.57 -8.26
N VAL A 259 3.69 -31.32 -8.71
CA VAL A 259 2.33 -30.78 -8.89
C VAL A 259 1.76 -30.29 -7.55
N THR A 260 1.92 -31.08 -6.48
CA THR A 260 1.44 -30.69 -5.15
C THR A 260 2.15 -29.44 -4.65
N GLY A 261 3.45 -29.32 -4.83
CA GLY A 261 4.24 -28.14 -4.45
C GLY A 261 3.82 -26.88 -5.22
N VAL A 262 3.62 -27.01 -6.55
CA VAL A 262 3.14 -25.89 -7.40
C VAL A 262 1.73 -25.43 -7.00
N LEU A 263 0.82 -26.38 -6.76
CA LEU A 263 -0.54 -26.05 -6.34
C LEU A 263 -0.57 -25.35 -4.95
N ALA A 264 0.29 -25.79 -4.03
CA ALA A 264 0.44 -25.12 -2.73
C ALA A 264 1.00 -23.69 -2.89
N SER A 265 1.94 -23.49 -3.80
CA SER A 265 2.46 -22.15 -4.11
C SER A 265 1.38 -21.25 -4.72
N PHE A 266 0.52 -21.76 -5.61
CA PHE A 266 -0.61 -20.99 -6.17
C PHE A 266 -1.61 -20.55 -5.09
N VAL A 267 -1.83 -21.37 -4.06
CA VAL A 267 -2.66 -20.97 -2.91
C VAL A 267 -1.97 -19.84 -2.13
N GLY A 268 -0.67 -19.96 -1.87
CA GLY A 268 0.13 -18.93 -1.19
C GLY A 268 0.08 -17.58 -1.92
N ASP A 269 0.38 -17.58 -3.21
CA ASP A 269 0.39 -16.38 -4.07
C ASP A 269 -1.01 -15.76 -4.19
N GLY A 270 -2.03 -16.61 -4.32
CA GLY A 270 -3.41 -16.17 -4.40
C GLY A 270 -3.94 -15.51 -3.12
N LEU A 271 -3.54 -16.03 -1.95
CA LEU A 271 -3.84 -15.45 -0.64
C LEU A 271 -3.04 -14.17 -0.41
N ALA A 272 -1.79 -14.10 -0.85
CA ALA A 272 -0.95 -12.90 -0.79
C ALA A 272 -1.60 -11.75 -1.59
N ALA A 273 -2.03 -12.02 -2.82
CA ALA A 273 -2.70 -11.04 -3.68
C ALA A 273 -4.03 -10.53 -3.09
N GLY A 274 -4.75 -11.36 -2.33
CA GLY A 274 -5.98 -10.98 -1.63
C GLY A 274 -5.75 -10.20 -0.33
N SER A 275 -4.56 -10.32 0.26
CA SER A 275 -4.19 -9.69 1.53
C SER A 275 -3.53 -8.33 1.36
N ASP A 276 -3.08 -7.97 0.17
CA ASP A 276 -2.51 -6.66 -0.14
C ASP A 276 -3.59 -5.73 -0.73
N PRO A 277 -4.07 -4.73 0.04
CA PRO A 277 -5.01 -3.74 -0.49
C PRO A 277 -4.42 -2.88 -1.63
N ARG A 278 -3.11 -3.02 -1.92
CA ARG A 278 -2.35 -2.25 -2.91
C ARG A 278 -2.02 -3.02 -4.18
N GLY A 279 -2.17 -4.35 -4.19
CA GLY A 279 -1.76 -5.24 -5.29
C GLY A 279 -2.92 -5.85 -6.06
N GLY A 280 -3.71 -5.07 -6.80
CA GLY A 280 -4.53 -5.60 -7.89
C GLY A 280 -3.70 -5.64 -9.19
N PRO A 281 -3.89 -6.67 -10.07
CA PRO A 281 -3.23 -6.67 -11.36
C PRO A 281 -3.61 -5.41 -12.13
N VAL A 282 -2.60 -4.69 -12.61
CA VAL A 282 -2.75 -3.53 -13.50
C VAL A 282 -3.43 -4.03 -14.77
N ALA A 283 -4.75 -4.01 -14.79
CA ALA A 283 -5.50 -4.14 -16.02
C ALA A 283 -5.34 -2.81 -16.76
N THR A 284 -4.48 -2.79 -17.78
CA THR A 284 -4.44 -1.75 -18.79
C THR A 284 -5.76 -1.78 -19.59
N ALA A 285 -6.82 -1.30 -18.98
CA ALA A 285 -8.01 -0.91 -19.70
C ALA A 285 -7.74 0.51 -20.20
N ALA A 286 -7.61 0.66 -21.51
CA ALA A 286 -7.64 1.95 -22.16
C ALA A 286 -8.99 2.63 -21.82
N ALA A 287 -8.98 3.47 -20.79
CA ALA A 287 -10.13 4.29 -20.44
C ALA A 287 -10.26 5.38 -21.51
N ARG A 288 -11.44 5.47 -22.10
CA ARG A 288 -11.79 6.59 -22.99
C ARG A 288 -11.73 7.90 -22.20
N PRO A 289 -11.10 8.96 -22.73
CA PRO A 289 -11.19 10.27 -22.11
C PRO A 289 -12.66 10.66 -21.99
N ALA A 290 -13.11 10.97 -20.80
CA ALA A 290 -14.43 11.56 -20.62
C ALA A 290 -14.31 13.04 -21.06
N GLU A 291 -15.05 13.42 -22.09
CA GLU A 291 -15.27 14.80 -22.47
C GLU A 291 -16.05 15.52 -21.35
N HIS A 292 -15.31 16.03 -20.38
CA HIS A 292 -15.86 17.02 -19.46
C HIS A 292 -15.12 18.32 -19.77
N PRO A 293 -15.82 19.40 -20.13
CA PRO A 293 -15.18 20.69 -20.30
C PRO A 293 -14.64 21.12 -18.92
N GLY A 294 -13.33 21.12 -18.79
CA GLY A 294 -12.64 21.82 -17.70
C GLY A 294 -12.98 23.32 -17.74
N PRO A 295 -12.61 24.09 -16.70
CA PRO A 295 -12.86 25.53 -16.69
C PRO A 295 -12.30 26.15 -17.97
N SER A 296 -13.17 26.80 -18.71
CA SER A 296 -12.94 27.36 -20.04
C SER A 296 -12.04 28.61 -19.98
N GLY A 297 -10.78 28.40 -19.68
CA GLY A 297 -9.75 29.42 -19.85
C GLY A 297 -8.52 28.69 -20.37
N ARG A 298 -8.14 28.99 -21.61
CA ARG A 298 -6.87 28.52 -22.17
C ARG A 298 -5.78 28.93 -21.19
N ALA A 299 -5.06 27.95 -20.62
CA ALA A 299 -3.95 28.25 -19.72
C ALA A 299 -2.99 29.22 -20.42
N PRO A 300 -2.45 30.25 -19.73
CA PRO A 300 -1.50 31.17 -20.31
C PRO A 300 -0.32 30.40 -20.93
N GLU A 301 0.16 30.85 -22.09
CA GLU A 301 1.27 30.16 -22.80
C GLU A 301 2.58 30.14 -21.98
N ASN A 302 2.74 31.10 -21.06
CA ASN A 302 3.89 31.22 -20.17
C ASN A 302 3.66 30.59 -18.75
N ALA A 303 2.64 29.75 -18.57
CA ALA A 303 2.43 29.06 -17.30
C ALA A 303 3.54 28.04 -17.04
N LEU A 304 4.05 28.02 -15.81
CA LEU A 304 5.06 27.06 -15.35
C LEU A 304 4.49 25.65 -15.24
N LEU A 305 3.33 25.50 -14.59
CA LEU A 305 2.62 24.23 -14.48
C LEU A 305 1.25 24.38 -15.14
N ILE A 306 0.90 23.44 -15.99
CA ILE A 306 -0.44 23.33 -16.56
C ILE A 306 -1.01 21.97 -16.18
N VAL A 307 -2.17 22.00 -15.54
CA VAL A 307 -3.00 20.82 -15.24
C VAL A 307 -4.34 21.07 -15.93
N ASP A 308 -4.66 20.27 -16.93
CA ASP A 308 -5.90 20.40 -17.68
C ASP A 308 -6.63 19.07 -17.80
N GLY A 309 -7.87 19.03 -17.30
CA GLY A 309 -8.73 17.86 -17.34
C GLY A 309 -8.21 16.65 -16.53
N LEU A 310 -7.43 16.87 -15.47
CA LEU A 310 -6.83 15.79 -14.69
C LEU A 310 -7.90 14.95 -14.00
N SER A 311 -7.85 13.65 -14.26
CA SER A 311 -8.66 12.63 -13.59
C SER A 311 -7.76 11.55 -13.01
N VAL A 312 -8.10 11.07 -11.80
CA VAL A 312 -7.42 9.95 -11.13
C VAL A 312 -8.45 8.90 -10.80
N GLU A 313 -8.19 7.66 -11.23
CA GLU A 313 -9.15 6.56 -11.17
C GLU A 313 -8.57 5.36 -10.42
N ARG A 314 -9.45 4.62 -9.75
CA ARG A 314 -9.16 3.28 -9.22
C ARG A 314 -9.32 2.22 -10.31
N PRO A 315 -8.80 1.00 -10.11
CA PRO A 315 -8.98 -0.12 -11.05
C PRO A 315 -10.45 -0.52 -11.28
N ASP A 316 -11.34 -0.20 -10.36
CA ASP A 316 -12.78 -0.42 -10.46
C ASP A 316 -13.51 0.65 -11.30
N GLY A 317 -12.78 1.64 -11.84
CA GLY A 317 -13.31 2.76 -12.61
C GLY A 317 -13.85 3.91 -11.75
N THR A 318 -13.70 3.85 -10.42
CA THR A 318 -14.12 4.95 -9.53
C THR A 318 -13.17 6.13 -9.66
N ARG A 319 -13.67 7.29 -10.08
CA ARG A 319 -12.90 8.54 -10.19
C ARG A 319 -12.74 9.19 -8.83
N LEU A 320 -11.51 9.28 -8.34
CA LEU A 320 -11.17 9.99 -7.11
C LEU A 320 -11.01 11.50 -7.36
N VAL A 321 -10.33 11.84 -8.46
CA VAL A 321 -10.22 13.19 -9.02
C VAL A 321 -10.89 13.17 -10.39
N ASP A 322 -11.61 14.22 -10.77
CA ASP A 322 -12.47 14.21 -11.95
C ASP A 322 -12.47 15.58 -12.64
N GLY A 323 -11.71 15.70 -13.74
CA GLY A 323 -11.66 16.87 -14.60
C GLY A 323 -11.07 18.12 -13.93
N VAL A 324 -10.05 17.96 -13.08
CA VAL A 324 -9.40 19.09 -12.40
C VAL A 324 -8.51 19.86 -13.38
N SER A 325 -8.73 21.18 -13.49
CA SER A 325 -7.92 22.07 -14.30
C SER A 325 -7.52 23.31 -13.51
N PHE A 326 -6.23 23.63 -13.55
CA PHE A 326 -5.63 24.87 -13.02
C PHE A 326 -4.22 25.04 -13.60
N HIS A 327 -3.60 26.18 -13.35
CA HIS A 327 -2.20 26.43 -13.74
C HIS A 327 -1.44 27.13 -12.62
N VAL A 328 -0.12 27.16 -12.70
CA VAL A 328 0.76 27.92 -11.80
C VAL A 328 1.70 28.74 -12.67
N MET A 329 1.78 30.04 -12.42
CA MET A 329 2.72 30.93 -13.12
C MET A 329 4.10 30.86 -12.46
N PRO A 330 5.18 31.22 -13.19
CA PRO A 330 6.50 31.40 -12.58
C PRO A 330 6.41 32.38 -11.39
N GLY A 331 6.94 31.97 -10.23
CA GLY A 331 6.87 32.79 -9.01
C GLY A 331 5.49 32.92 -8.37
N GLU A 332 4.47 32.23 -8.86
CA GLU A 332 3.15 32.20 -8.24
C GLU A 332 3.05 31.12 -7.17
N ILE A 333 2.36 31.43 -6.06
CA ILE A 333 1.93 30.44 -5.05
C ILE A 333 0.45 30.22 -5.22
N VAL A 334 0.05 29.02 -5.69
CA VAL A 334 -1.34 28.60 -5.82
C VAL A 334 -1.71 27.71 -4.64
N GLY A 335 -2.74 28.10 -3.90
CA GLY A 335 -3.29 27.33 -2.79
C GLY A 335 -4.35 26.34 -3.27
N LEU A 336 -4.25 25.06 -2.88
CA LEU A 336 -5.26 24.06 -3.13
C LEU A 336 -5.95 23.70 -1.83
N VAL A 337 -7.23 24.08 -1.68
CA VAL A 337 -7.98 23.94 -0.42
C VAL A 337 -9.24 23.09 -0.58
N GLY A 338 -9.75 22.55 0.51
CA GLY A 338 -10.97 21.74 0.57
C GLY A 338 -10.97 20.76 1.72
N GLU A 339 -12.12 20.14 2.00
CA GLU A 339 -12.25 19.11 3.04
C GLU A 339 -11.35 17.90 2.78
N SER A 340 -11.07 17.10 3.84
CA SER A 340 -10.37 15.82 3.70
C SER A 340 -11.09 14.91 2.71
N GLY A 341 -10.34 14.22 1.85
CA GLY A 341 -10.90 13.36 0.81
C GLY A 341 -11.36 14.10 -0.46
N SER A 342 -11.14 15.42 -0.59
CA SER A 342 -11.50 16.17 -1.81
C SER A 342 -10.56 15.95 -3.01
N GLY A 343 -9.48 15.15 -2.86
CA GLY A 343 -8.56 14.80 -3.94
C GLY A 343 -7.29 15.65 -4.04
N LYS A 344 -7.05 16.59 -3.13
CA LYS A 344 -5.90 17.52 -3.13
C LYS A 344 -4.54 16.81 -3.20
N SER A 345 -4.28 15.91 -2.25
CA SER A 345 -3.01 15.16 -2.20
C SER A 345 -2.82 14.26 -3.42
N LEU A 346 -3.89 13.64 -3.94
CA LEU A 346 -3.81 12.86 -5.18
C LEU A 346 -3.44 13.73 -6.37
N THR A 347 -4.02 14.93 -6.48
CA THR A 347 -3.66 15.91 -7.51
C THR A 347 -2.18 16.31 -7.40
N ALA A 348 -1.70 16.60 -6.18
CA ALA A 348 -0.30 16.92 -5.93
C ALA A 348 0.66 15.75 -6.26
N MET A 349 0.32 14.54 -5.82
CA MET A 349 1.10 13.33 -6.11
C MET A 349 1.15 13.03 -7.61
N THR A 350 0.07 13.32 -8.35
CA THR A 350 0.07 13.16 -9.81
C THR A 350 1.02 14.15 -10.47
N VAL A 351 0.99 15.44 -10.08
CA VAL A 351 1.94 16.46 -10.55
C VAL A 351 3.38 16.05 -10.26
N ALA A 352 3.63 15.49 -9.10
CA ALA A 352 4.95 15.00 -8.68
C ALA A 352 5.33 13.62 -9.25
N ARG A 353 4.45 12.98 -10.01
CA ARG A 353 4.61 11.59 -10.51
C ARG A 353 4.84 10.55 -9.42
N LEU A 354 4.22 10.73 -8.28
CA LEU A 354 4.27 9.84 -7.11
C LEU A 354 2.89 9.24 -6.79
N LEU A 355 2.05 9.09 -7.81
CA LEU A 355 0.74 8.47 -7.64
C LEU A 355 0.91 7.04 -7.10
N PRO A 356 0.19 6.64 -6.05
CA PRO A 356 0.28 5.28 -5.49
C PRO A 356 -0.05 4.20 -6.51
N ASP A 357 0.61 3.04 -6.38
CA ASP A 357 0.33 1.86 -7.20
C ASP A 357 -1.16 1.50 -7.17
N GLY A 358 -1.67 1.06 -8.31
CA GLY A 358 -3.08 0.71 -8.47
C GLY A 358 -4.01 1.89 -8.77
N LEU A 359 -3.52 3.13 -8.81
CA LEU A 359 -4.25 4.28 -9.34
C LEU A 359 -3.72 4.65 -10.73
N THR A 360 -4.62 5.11 -11.59
CA THR A 360 -4.27 5.62 -12.92
C THR A 360 -4.67 7.09 -13.05
N SER A 361 -3.84 7.89 -13.69
CA SER A 361 -4.16 9.28 -14.01
C SER A 361 -4.28 9.48 -15.51
N HIS A 362 -5.15 10.40 -15.89
CA HIS A 362 -5.34 10.86 -17.26
C HIS A 362 -5.54 12.39 -17.23
N ALA A 363 -4.89 13.10 -18.13
CA ALA A 363 -5.06 14.54 -18.31
C ALA A 363 -5.10 14.89 -19.80
N ALA A 364 -5.82 15.94 -20.16
CA ALA A 364 -5.73 16.51 -21.51
C ALA A 364 -4.37 17.18 -21.72
N ARG A 365 -3.86 17.81 -20.65
CA ARG A 365 -2.51 18.37 -20.60
C ARG A 365 -2.00 18.39 -19.16
N LEU A 366 -0.81 17.84 -18.95
CA LEU A 366 -0.10 17.87 -17.67
C LEU A 366 1.38 18.15 -17.94
N THR A 367 1.77 19.43 -17.86
CA THR A 367 3.12 19.86 -18.22
C THR A 367 3.72 20.78 -17.17
N LEU A 368 5.02 20.62 -16.93
CA LEU A 368 5.85 21.55 -16.18
C LEU A 368 6.82 22.20 -17.16
N ASP A 369 6.59 23.48 -17.49
CA ASP A 369 7.31 24.16 -18.54
C ASP A 369 7.17 23.37 -19.87
N ASP A 370 8.27 22.90 -20.45
CA ASP A 370 8.32 22.02 -21.63
C ASP A 370 8.31 20.51 -21.29
N LEU A 371 8.31 20.14 -19.99
CA LEU A 371 8.33 18.76 -19.54
C LEU A 371 6.91 18.18 -19.47
N ASP A 372 6.59 17.21 -20.32
CA ASP A 372 5.34 16.47 -20.27
C ASP A 372 5.37 15.46 -19.11
N LEU A 373 4.58 15.75 -18.07
CA LEU A 373 4.47 14.91 -16.87
C LEU A 373 3.55 13.69 -17.07
N ASP A 374 2.77 13.61 -18.14
CA ASP A 374 1.90 12.45 -18.44
C ASP A 374 2.61 11.44 -19.38
N ALA A 375 3.75 11.79 -19.94
CA ALA A 375 4.53 10.91 -20.81
C ALA A 375 4.90 9.60 -20.12
N ARG A 376 4.92 8.49 -20.87
CA ARG A 376 5.33 7.16 -20.36
C ARG A 376 6.73 7.15 -19.74
N ARG A 377 7.66 7.93 -20.32
CA ARG A 377 9.02 8.13 -19.82
C ARG A 377 9.28 9.60 -19.69
N VAL A 378 9.49 10.08 -18.49
CA VAL A 378 9.89 11.43 -18.16
C VAL A 378 11.37 11.42 -17.81
N ASP A 379 12.09 12.47 -18.16
CA ASP A 379 13.49 12.64 -17.75
C ASP A 379 13.56 12.75 -16.23
N ALA A 380 14.06 11.68 -15.59
CA ALA A 380 14.14 11.57 -14.14
C ALA A 380 15.11 12.63 -13.53
N ALA A 381 16.14 13.02 -14.26
CA ALA A 381 17.08 14.04 -13.81
C ALA A 381 16.41 15.42 -13.77
N ARG A 382 15.67 15.76 -14.80
CA ARG A 382 14.88 17.01 -14.84
C ARG A 382 13.79 17.00 -13.76
N LEU A 383 13.03 15.92 -13.63
CA LEU A 383 12.00 15.81 -12.60
C LEU A 383 12.58 16.01 -11.19
N ALA A 384 13.69 15.33 -10.88
CA ALA A 384 14.35 15.42 -9.57
C ALA A 384 14.95 16.79 -9.25
N THR A 385 15.32 17.57 -10.28
CA THR A 385 15.92 18.89 -10.08
C THR A 385 14.93 20.03 -10.23
N GLU A 386 13.88 19.86 -11.03
CA GLU A 386 12.89 20.91 -11.31
C GLU A 386 11.67 20.88 -10.39
N VAL A 387 11.39 19.72 -9.70
CA VAL A 387 10.27 19.57 -8.77
C VAL A 387 10.79 19.27 -7.36
N GLY A 388 10.51 20.16 -6.42
CA GLY A 388 10.71 19.93 -4.99
C GLY A 388 9.41 19.45 -4.35
N ILE A 389 9.49 18.47 -3.43
CA ILE A 389 8.31 17.91 -2.77
C ILE A 389 8.45 18.02 -1.26
N VAL A 390 7.40 18.54 -0.62
CA VAL A 390 7.25 18.54 0.84
C VAL A 390 6.01 17.70 1.17
N PHE A 391 6.23 16.53 1.78
CA PHE A 391 5.17 15.59 2.14
C PHE A 391 4.46 15.97 3.43
N GLN A 392 3.24 15.46 3.62
CA GLN A 392 2.45 15.66 4.83
C GLN A 392 3.10 14.99 6.07
N ASP A 393 3.69 13.80 5.92
CA ASP A 393 4.39 13.08 7.00
C ASP A 393 5.90 13.12 6.80
N PRO A 394 6.63 13.92 7.60
CA PRO A 394 8.08 13.99 7.53
C PRO A 394 8.77 12.70 7.99
N SER A 395 8.07 11.84 8.75
CA SER A 395 8.65 10.58 9.24
C SER A 395 8.74 9.53 8.13
N ALA A 396 7.81 9.56 7.19
CA ALA A 396 7.80 8.67 6.03
C ALA A 396 8.70 9.16 4.88
N SER A 397 9.14 10.42 4.91
CA SER A 397 9.87 11.06 3.79
C SER A 397 11.37 10.73 3.78
N PHE A 398 11.94 10.41 4.93
CA PHE A 398 13.36 10.09 5.06
C PHE A 398 13.57 8.60 5.28
N ASN A 399 14.60 8.05 4.62
CA ASN A 399 15.05 6.68 4.87
C ASN A 399 15.69 6.60 6.27
N PRO A 400 15.12 5.82 7.21
CA PRO A 400 15.62 5.75 8.59
C PRO A 400 17.02 5.13 8.72
N ALA A 401 17.50 4.41 7.72
CA ALA A 401 18.81 3.79 7.69
C ALA A 401 19.94 4.73 7.20
N LEU A 402 19.60 5.91 6.68
CA LEU A 402 20.54 6.87 6.13
C LEU A 402 20.61 8.15 6.97
N ARG A 403 21.79 8.75 7.03
CA ARG A 403 21.97 10.05 7.70
C ARG A 403 21.34 11.17 6.89
N ILE A 404 20.82 12.20 7.56
CA ILE A 404 20.14 13.35 6.96
C ILE A 404 21.00 14.01 5.86
N GLY A 405 22.27 14.35 6.16
CA GLY A 405 23.14 15.01 5.19
C GLY A 405 23.41 14.19 3.93
N GLY A 406 23.40 12.85 4.03
CA GLY A 406 23.51 11.96 2.87
C GLY A 406 22.31 12.08 1.93
N GLN A 407 21.10 12.12 2.51
CA GLN A 407 19.85 12.19 1.77
C GLN A 407 19.65 13.58 1.15
N LEU A 408 19.94 14.67 1.87
CA LEU A 408 19.87 16.02 1.32
C LEU A 408 20.78 16.20 0.09
N THR A 409 21.96 15.59 0.11
CA THR A 409 22.97 15.77 -0.96
C THR A 409 22.76 14.85 -2.17
N GLU A 410 21.80 13.94 -2.12
CA GLU A 410 21.63 12.88 -3.13
C GLU A 410 21.33 13.45 -4.52
N VAL A 411 20.36 14.35 -4.63
CA VAL A 411 19.94 14.97 -5.91
C VAL A 411 21.10 15.79 -6.52
N LEU A 412 21.78 16.61 -5.71
CA LEU A 412 22.91 17.43 -6.16
C LEU A 412 24.03 16.56 -6.75
N ARG A 413 24.34 15.46 -6.09
CA ARG A 413 25.44 14.57 -6.50
C ARG A 413 25.07 13.70 -7.69
N THR A 414 23.84 13.23 -7.73
CA THR A 414 23.39 12.27 -8.75
C THR A 414 23.03 12.96 -10.07
N HIS A 415 22.39 14.13 -10.00
CA HIS A 415 21.83 14.78 -11.18
C HIS A 415 22.51 16.12 -11.55
N GLN A 416 23.11 16.81 -10.60
CA GLN A 416 23.77 18.10 -10.85
C GLN A 416 25.31 18.00 -10.89
N GLY A 417 25.90 16.81 -10.66
CA GLY A 417 27.34 16.60 -10.75
C GLY A 417 28.16 17.33 -9.68
N VAL A 418 27.52 17.78 -8.59
CA VAL A 418 28.17 18.52 -7.50
C VAL A 418 29.12 17.62 -6.71
N SER A 419 30.33 18.09 -6.39
CA SER A 419 31.26 17.33 -5.59
C SER A 419 30.73 17.04 -4.18
N ARG A 420 31.20 15.93 -3.55
CA ARG A 420 30.75 15.54 -2.22
C ARG A 420 30.99 16.62 -1.16
N ALA A 421 32.12 17.33 -1.24
CA ALA A 421 32.46 18.38 -0.31
C ALA A 421 31.53 19.60 -0.47
N GLN A 422 31.31 20.03 -1.71
CA GLN A 422 30.43 21.14 -2.02
C GLN A 422 28.96 20.81 -1.69
N ALA A 423 28.42 19.64 -2.10
CA ALA A 423 27.08 19.22 -1.77
C ALA A 423 26.84 19.20 -0.26
N ARG A 424 27.86 18.77 0.53
CA ARG A 424 27.78 18.81 1.99
C ARG A 424 27.71 20.24 2.54
N ALA A 425 28.50 21.16 1.99
CA ALA A 425 28.47 22.57 2.40
C ALA A 425 27.08 23.19 2.09
N GLU A 426 26.54 22.94 0.89
CA GLU A 426 25.22 23.42 0.50
C GLU A 426 24.09 22.82 1.37
N ALA A 427 24.19 21.53 1.75
CA ALA A 427 23.24 20.90 2.66
C ALA A 427 23.27 21.53 4.06
N ILE A 428 24.45 21.84 4.59
CA ILE A 428 24.62 22.53 5.88
C ILE A 428 23.99 23.93 5.81
N GLU A 429 24.31 24.70 4.75
CA GLU A 429 23.71 26.02 4.52
C GLU A 429 22.19 25.96 4.39
N ALA A 430 21.65 24.92 3.71
CA ALA A 430 20.22 24.72 3.60
C ALA A 430 19.57 24.42 4.97
N LEU A 431 20.23 23.64 5.83
CA LEU A 431 19.78 23.38 7.20
C LEU A 431 19.81 24.64 8.08
N GLU A 432 20.81 25.51 7.88
CA GLU A 432 20.87 26.83 8.55
C GLU A 432 19.71 27.73 8.12
N LYS A 433 19.41 27.79 6.82
CA LYS A 433 18.31 28.60 6.26
C LYS A 433 16.94 28.19 6.83
N VAL A 434 16.75 26.92 7.12
CA VAL A 434 15.54 26.41 7.82
C VAL A 434 15.68 26.53 9.35
N ARG A 435 16.64 27.29 9.85
CA ARG A 435 16.86 27.57 11.29
C ARG A 435 17.02 26.30 12.14
N ILE A 436 17.70 25.30 11.63
CA ILE A 436 18.14 24.15 12.41
C ILE A 436 19.40 24.53 13.17
N LEU A 437 19.37 24.38 14.50
CA LEU A 437 20.51 24.61 15.37
C LEU A 437 21.55 23.49 15.18
N ASN A 438 22.83 23.82 15.11
CA ASN A 438 23.95 22.89 14.89
C ASN A 438 23.80 22.02 13.64
N PRO A 439 23.69 22.61 12.43
CA PRO A 439 23.35 21.91 11.19
C PRO A 439 24.37 20.83 10.82
N GLU A 440 25.68 21.00 11.15
CA GLU A 440 26.69 19.96 10.93
C GLU A 440 26.45 18.72 11.80
N ALA A 441 25.97 18.89 13.02
CA ALA A 441 25.64 17.77 13.90
C ALA A 441 24.38 17.05 13.36
N VAL A 442 23.35 17.83 13.00
CA VAL A 442 22.10 17.29 12.43
C VAL A 442 22.31 16.57 11.12
N ALA A 443 23.18 17.07 10.24
CA ALA A 443 23.55 16.38 9.00
C ALA A 443 24.17 14.98 9.23
N ARG A 444 24.74 14.72 10.42
CA ARG A 444 25.30 13.41 10.81
C ARG A 444 24.31 12.51 11.51
N GLN A 445 23.17 13.03 11.95
CA GLN A 445 22.11 12.28 12.63
C GLN A 445 21.26 11.48 11.65
N TYR A 446 20.58 10.46 12.20
CA TYR A 446 19.55 9.71 11.51
C TYR A 446 18.16 10.37 11.72
N PRO A 447 17.18 10.12 10.84
CA PRO A 447 15.85 10.74 10.97
C PRO A 447 15.16 10.51 12.32
N HIS A 448 15.36 9.35 12.94
CA HIS A 448 14.74 9.01 14.22
C HIS A 448 15.36 9.76 15.42
N GLU A 449 16.53 10.37 15.27
CA GLU A 449 17.19 11.20 16.28
C GLU A 449 16.70 12.65 16.28
N LEU A 450 15.92 13.06 15.27
CA LEU A 450 15.37 14.41 15.13
C LEU A 450 13.95 14.50 15.74
N SER A 451 13.61 15.66 16.28
CA SER A 451 12.23 16.00 16.64
C SER A 451 11.35 16.10 15.38
N GLY A 452 10.02 16.03 15.54
CA GLY A 452 9.07 16.18 14.42
C GLY A 452 9.27 17.48 13.64
N GLY A 453 9.38 18.60 14.34
CA GLY A 453 9.65 19.91 13.72
C GLY A 453 11.02 20.01 13.04
N MET A 454 12.06 19.37 13.58
CA MET A 454 13.37 19.32 12.91
C MET A 454 13.32 18.49 11.64
N ARG A 455 12.61 17.33 11.64
CA ARG A 455 12.42 16.52 10.43
C ARG A 455 11.66 17.30 9.36
N GLN A 456 10.59 18.01 9.73
CA GLN A 456 9.83 18.86 8.81
C GLN A 456 10.72 19.92 8.16
N ARG A 457 11.49 20.65 8.96
CA ARG A 457 12.43 21.66 8.46
C ARG A 457 13.52 21.05 7.56
N ALA A 458 14.08 19.90 7.92
CA ALA A 458 15.05 19.19 7.09
C ALA A 458 14.43 18.72 5.75
N MET A 459 13.18 18.30 5.75
CA MET A 459 12.44 17.94 4.53
C MET A 459 12.25 19.15 3.61
N ILE A 460 11.89 20.30 4.17
CA ILE A 460 11.77 21.55 3.40
C ILE A 460 13.15 21.95 2.82
N ALA A 461 14.22 21.84 3.62
CA ALA A 461 15.58 22.07 3.14
C ALA A 461 15.90 21.15 1.96
N SER A 462 15.54 19.86 2.04
CA SER A 462 15.73 18.89 0.95
C SER A 462 14.97 19.28 -0.32
N ALA A 463 13.72 19.75 -0.19
CA ALA A 463 12.90 20.17 -1.31
C ALA A 463 13.41 21.44 -2.01
N VAL A 464 14.00 22.35 -1.27
CA VAL A 464 14.48 23.66 -1.78
C VAL A 464 15.91 23.61 -2.30
N LEU A 465 16.73 22.69 -1.78
CA LEU A 465 18.17 22.62 -2.02
C LEU A 465 18.55 22.48 -3.50
N PRO A 466 17.89 21.63 -4.31
CA PRO A 466 18.22 21.51 -5.74
C PRO A 466 17.92 22.76 -6.58
N GLY A 467 17.22 23.74 -6.03
CA GLY A 467 16.77 24.93 -6.73
C GLY A 467 15.60 24.69 -7.70
N PRO A 468 14.53 24.03 -7.26
CA PRO A 468 13.45 23.61 -8.15
C PRO A 468 12.70 24.79 -8.77
N LYS A 469 12.14 24.58 -9.97
CA LYS A 469 11.20 25.52 -10.60
C LYS A 469 9.83 25.52 -9.92
N LEU A 470 9.39 24.33 -9.47
CA LEU A 470 8.11 24.11 -8.79
C LEU A 470 8.32 23.41 -7.45
N ILE A 471 7.67 23.89 -6.39
CA ILE A 471 7.54 23.18 -5.12
C ILE A 471 6.09 22.74 -4.95
N VAL A 472 5.89 21.43 -4.73
CA VAL A 472 4.61 20.84 -4.33
C VAL A 472 4.66 20.59 -2.83
N ALA A 473 3.89 21.35 -2.05
CA ALA A 473 3.87 21.27 -0.60
C ALA A 473 2.51 20.76 -0.12
N ASP A 474 2.46 19.51 0.32
CA ASP A 474 1.25 18.86 0.84
C ASP A 474 1.21 18.97 2.36
N GLU A 475 0.37 19.87 2.86
CA GLU A 475 0.16 20.19 4.29
C GLU A 475 1.48 20.41 5.07
N PRO A 476 2.40 21.25 4.62
CA PRO A 476 3.75 21.33 5.16
C PRO A 476 3.84 21.82 6.61
N THR A 477 2.73 22.26 7.22
CA THR A 477 2.70 22.87 8.55
C THR A 477 1.79 22.15 9.55
N THR A 478 1.13 21.06 9.18
CA THR A 478 0.09 20.39 9.99
C THR A 478 0.61 19.84 11.34
N ALA A 479 1.90 19.47 11.41
CA ALA A 479 2.51 18.88 12.61
C ALA A 479 3.39 19.88 13.39
N LEU A 480 3.27 21.18 13.13
CA LEU A 480 4.11 22.22 13.71
C LEU A 480 3.33 23.09 14.72
N ASP A 481 4.00 23.56 15.76
CA ASP A 481 3.49 24.62 16.59
C ASP A 481 3.41 25.96 15.82
N VAL A 482 2.61 26.91 16.32
CA VAL A 482 2.31 28.17 15.63
C VAL A 482 3.58 28.98 15.31
N THR A 483 4.57 28.95 16.19
CA THR A 483 5.83 29.70 16.01
C THR A 483 6.66 29.10 14.87
N VAL A 484 6.85 27.77 14.87
CA VAL A 484 7.56 27.05 13.82
C VAL A 484 6.80 27.10 12.49
N GLN A 485 5.48 27.05 12.52
CA GLN A 485 4.63 27.24 11.35
C GLN A 485 4.90 28.59 10.68
N ALA A 486 4.90 29.69 11.45
CA ALA A 486 5.19 31.02 10.91
C ALA A 486 6.59 31.09 10.26
N GLU A 487 7.61 30.51 10.90
CA GLU A 487 8.98 30.45 10.36
C GLU A 487 9.06 29.66 9.04
N VAL A 488 8.36 28.53 8.96
CA VAL A 488 8.30 27.70 7.72
C VAL A 488 7.60 28.46 6.60
N LEU A 489 6.49 29.13 6.88
CA LEU A 489 5.76 29.92 5.88
C LEU A 489 6.61 31.10 5.37
N ASP A 490 7.36 31.75 6.23
CA ASP A 490 8.27 32.82 5.84
C ASP A 490 9.43 32.30 4.98
N LEU A 491 9.99 31.13 5.29
CA LEU A 491 11.00 30.50 4.46
C LEU A 491 10.48 30.17 3.05
N LEU A 492 9.28 29.57 2.96
CA LEU A 492 8.67 29.27 1.66
C LEU A 492 8.39 30.54 0.86
N ARG A 493 7.89 31.61 1.53
CA ARG A 493 7.70 32.92 0.91
C ARG A 493 9.03 33.53 0.43
N GLU A 494 10.09 33.44 1.23
CA GLU A 494 11.42 33.92 0.86
C GLU A 494 12.00 33.16 -0.33
N THR A 495 11.84 31.83 -0.35
CA THR A 495 12.26 30.97 -1.46
C THR A 495 11.55 31.35 -2.76
N ASN A 496 10.25 31.53 -2.71
CA ASN A 496 9.43 31.98 -3.84
C ASN A 496 9.92 33.36 -4.36
N ARG A 497 10.09 34.35 -3.47
CA ARG A 497 10.48 35.72 -3.86
C ARG A 497 11.90 35.82 -4.41
N ARG A 498 12.86 35.07 -3.84
CA ARG A 498 14.29 35.15 -4.26
C ARG A 498 14.59 34.41 -5.55
N ARG A 499 13.92 33.27 -5.76
CA ARG A 499 14.24 32.36 -6.90
C ARG A 499 13.16 32.37 -7.98
N GLY A 500 12.02 33.01 -7.77
CA GLY A 500 10.89 32.92 -8.70
C GLY A 500 10.27 31.51 -8.77
N THR A 501 10.50 30.67 -7.75
CA THR A 501 9.98 29.30 -7.71
C THR A 501 8.46 29.32 -7.62
N GLY A 502 7.76 28.66 -8.54
CA GLY A 502 6.31 28.42 -8.42
C GLY A 502 5.99 27.44 -7.29
N MET A 503 4.83 27.57 -6.68
CA MET A 503 4.41 26.65 -5.62
C MET A 503 2.97 26.20 -5.79
N LEU A 504 2.73 24.90 -5.60
CA LEU A 504 1.42 24.31 -5.34
C LEU A 504 1.34 23.99 -3.86
N PHE A 505 0.58 24.80 -3.09
CA PHE A 505 0.52 24.73 -1.65
C PHE A 505 -0.83 24.15 -1.21
N ILE A 506 -0.83 22.98 -0.61
CA ILE A 506 -2.02 22.31 -0.12
C ILE A 506 -2.14 22.56 1.39
N SER A 507 -3.32 22.98 1.81
CA SER A 507 -3.67 23.09 3.24
C SER A 507 -5.18 22.98 3.44
N HIS A 508 -5.57 22.50 4.60
CA HIS A 508 -6.94 22.61 5.09
C HIS A 508 -7.17 23.91 5.89
N ASP A 509 -6.11 24.64 6.24
CA ASP A 509 -6.18 25.92 6.93
C ASP A 509 -6.29 27.08 5.91
N ILE A 510 -7.51 27.59 5.78
CA ILE A 510 -7.81 28.68 4.85
C ILE A 510 -7.15 30.01 5.28
N GLY A 511 -6.86 30.18 6.57
CA GLY A 511 -6.15 31.35 7.12
C GLY A 511 -4.71 31.39 6.59
N VAL A 512 -3.99 30.27 6.69
CA VAL A 512 -2.63 30.11 6.15
C VAL A 512 -2.61 30.38 4.64
N VAL A 513 -3.52 29.74 3.90
CA VAL A 513 -3.59 29.87 2.44
C VAL A 513 -3.89 31.32 2.03
N SER A 514 -4.79 31.99 2.74
CA SER A 514 -5.15 33.37 2.45
C SER A 514 -3.99 34.36 2.64
N THR A 515 -3.02 34.05 3.51
CA THR A 515 -1.86 34.91 3.78
C THR A 515 -0.65 34.60 2.91
N LEU A 516 -0.45 33.33 2.52
CA LEU A 516 0.71 32.88 1.77
C LEU A 516 0.48 32.92 0.24
N CYS A 517 -0.70 32.49 -0.21
CA CYS A 517 -0.96 32.25 -1.64
C CYS A 517 -1.37 33.52 -2.38
N HIS A 518 -1.16 33.54 -3.68
CA HIS A 518 -1.62 34.58 -4.60
C HIS A 518 -3.03 34.26 -5.11
N ARG A 519 -3.28 33.01 -5.46
CA ARG A 519 -4.53 32.48 -6.00
C ARG A 519 -4.88 31.17 -5.30
N ILE A 520 -6.17 30.86 -5.21
CA ILE A 520 -6.68 29.73 -4.46
C ILE A 520 -7.64 28.96 -5.36
N VAL A 521 -7.43 27.65 -5.41
CA VAL A 521 -8.29 26.66 -6.08
C VAL A 521 -9.00 25.85 -5.00
N VAL A 522 -10.32 25.92 -4.97
CA VAL A 522 -11.15 25.23 -4.00
C VAL A 522 -11.66 23.92 -4.58
N MET A 523 -11.34 22.80 -3.95
CA MET A 523 -11.77 21.47 -4.35
C MET A 523 -12.85 20.91 -3.43
N TYR A 524 -13.85 20.27 -4.03
CA TYR A 524 -14.87 19.52 -3.33
C TYR A 524 -15.18 18.22 -4.04
N ALA A 525 -15.12 17.09 -3.33
CA ALA A 525 -15.43 15.75 -3.85
C ALA A 525 -14.76 15.45 -5.21
N GLY A 526 -13.47 15.75 -5.34
CA GLY A 526 -12.65 15.44 -6.52
C GLY A 526 -12.74 16.45 -7.67
N ARG A 527 -13.44 17.57 -7.52
CA ARG A 527 -13.62 18.60 -8.57
C ARG A 527 -13.27 19.99 -8.05
N VAL A 528 -12.86 20.87 -8.96
CA VAL A 528 -12.71 22.29 -8.68
C VAL A 528 -14.08 22.95 -8.67
N VAL A 529 -14.41 23.64 -7.59
CA VAL A 529 -15.70 24.34 -7.42
C VAL A 529 -15.56 25.87 -7.53
N GLU A 530 -14.42 26.42 -7.14
CA GLU A 530 -14.14 27.85 -7.28
C GLU A 530 -12.64 28.10 -7.38
N GLU A 531 -12.27 29.10 -8.19
CA GLU A 531 -10.94 29.65 -8.30
C GLU A 531 -11.02 31.16 -8.07
N LEU A 532 -10.24 31.70 -7.13
CA LEU A 532 -10.29 33.12 -6.73
C LEU A 532 -8.95 33.62 -6.24
N SER A 533 -8.75 34.96 -6.27
CA SER A 533 -7.55 35.55 -5.68
C SER A 533 -7.57 35.48 -4.16
N ALA A 534 -6.39 35.40 -3.53
CA ALA A 534 -6.29 35.48 -2.08
C ALA A 534 -6.83 36.83 -1.52
N ARG A 535 -6.76 37.88 -2.34
CA ARG A 535 -7.35 39.20 -2.00
C ARG A 535 -8.88 39.12 -1.91
N ASP A 536 -9.52 38.41 -2.87
CA ASP A 536 -10.97 38.25 -2.88
C ASP A 536 -11.44 37.35 -1.75
N LEU A 537 -10.66 36.30 -1.46
CA LEU A 537 -10.94 35.43 -0.30
C LEU A 537 -10.92 36.21 1.01
N ARG A 538 -9.86 37.01 1.25
CA ARG A 538 -9.75 37.87 2.47
C ARG A 538 -10.83 38.93 2.55
N ALA A 539 -11.27 39.45 1.41
CA ALA A 539 -12.35 40.43 1.34
C ALA A 539 -13.76 39.80 1.47
N GLY A 540 -13.86 38.48 1.72
CA GLY A 540 -15.14 37.79 1.83
C GLY A 540 -15.92 37.67 0.53
N ARG A 541 -15.26 37.84 -0.63
CA ARG A 541 -15.89 37.83 -1.97
C ARG A 541 -15.96 36.41 -2.59
N ALA A 542 -15.86 35.37 -1.79
CA ALA A 542 -16.16 34.01 -2.23
C ALA A 542 -17.59 33.93 -2.79
N ARG A 543 -17.74 33.25 -3.92
CA ARG A 543 -19.01 33.18 -4.66
C ARG A 543 -19.70 31.82 -4.46
N HIS A 544 -18.95 30.72 -4.48
CA HIS A 544 -19.50 29.38 -4.32
C HIS A 544 -19.99 29.14 -2.89
N PRO A 545 -21.20 28.59 -2.67
CA PRO A 545 -21.75 28.33 -1.32
C PRO A 545 -20.84 27.49 -0.43
N TYR A 546 -20.14 26.52 -0.98
CA TYR A 546 -19.16 25.72 -0.24
C TYR A 546 -17.97 26.55 0.25
N THR A 547 -17.41 27.41 -0.59
CA THR A 547 -16.29 28.29 -0.22
C THR A 547 -16.70 29.26 0.89
N LYS A 548 -17.93 29.80 0.81
CA LYS A 548 -18.49 30.64 1.89
C LYS A 548 -18.63 29.86 3.20
N ALA A 549 -19.14 28.63 3.14
CA ALA A 549 -19.29 27.78 4.31
C ALA A 549 -17.93 27.39 4.93
N LEU A 550 -16.92 27.12 4.06
CA LEU A 550 -15.56 26.80 4.50
C LEU A 550 -14.90 28.00 5.20
N LEU A 551 -15.09 29.21 4.68
CA LEU A 551 -14.63 30.45 5.31
C LEU A 551 -15.33 30.73 6.65
N ALA A 552 -16.63 30.49 6.73
CA ALA A 552 -17.39 30.69 7.96
C ALA A 552 -17.02 29.66 9.05
N ALA A 553 -16.60 28.46 8.66
CA ALA A 553 -16.16 27.41 9.58
C ALA A 553 -14.71 27.62 10.09
N ALA A 554 -13.93 28.51 9.48
CA ALA A 554 -12.56 28.80 9.92
C ALA A 554 -12.59 29.69 11.21
N PRO A 555 -11.96 29.22 12.31
CA PRO A 555 -11.92 30.01 13.56
C PRO A 555 -11.18 31.35 13.35
N ARG A 556 -11.75 32.45 13.78
CA ARG A 556 -11.10 33.76 13.81
C ARG A 556 -10.89 34.22 15.24
N LEU A 557 -9.71 34.75 15.54
CA LEU A 557 -9.41 35.28 16.88
C LEU A 557 -10.36 36.44 17.29
N ALA A 558 -10.85 37.22 16.32
CA ALA A 558 -11.82 38.27 16.54
C ALA A 558 -13.22 37.79 16.98
N ASP A 559 -13.54 36.50 16.73
CA ASP A 559 -14.83 35.92 17.13
C ASP A 559 -14.91 35.66 18.67
N HIS A 560 -13.88 36.04 19.44
CA HIS A 560 -13.76 35.70 20.85
C HIS A 560 -14.08 36.85 21.82
N GLU A 561 -14.19 38.10 21.39
CA GLU A 561 -14.23 39.20 22.36
C GLU A 561 -15.62 39.81 22.64
N ASP A 562 -16.57 39.93 21.71
CA ASP A 562 -17.87 40.55 22.04
C ASP A 562 -19.12 39.91 21.40
N ASP A 563 -18.99 39.09 20.31
CA ASP A 563 -20.13 38.46 19.61
C ASP A 563 -20.36 36.98 19.98
N ALA A 564 -19.65 36.47 20.96
CA ALA A 564 -19.60 35.04 21.27
C ALA A 564 -20.79 34.50 22.06
N LEU A 565 -21.67 35.39 22.56
CA LEU A 565 -22.82 35.02 23.37
C LEU A 565 -24.12 35.22 22.58
N ASP A 566 -25.06 34.28 22.72
CA ASP A 566 -26.44 34.43 22.26
C ASP A 566 -27.21 35.35 23.23
N GLU A 567 -28.46 35.73 22.88
CA GLU A 567 -29.32 36.55 23.73
C GLU A 567 -29.59 35.93 25.11
N ALA A 568 -29.28 34.67 25.31
CA ALA A 568 -29.37 33.92 26.57
C ALA A 568 -28.01 33.82 27.31
N GLY A 569 -26.96 34.54 26.86
CA GLY A 569 -25.63 34.50 27.48
C GLY A 569 -24.85 33.21 27.27
N ARG A 570 -25.22 32.38 26.30
CA ARG A 570 -24.52 31.14 25.96
C ARG A 570 -23.60 31.36 24.75
N ARG A 571 -22.45 30.72 24.73
CA ARG A 571 -21.54 30.77 23.58
C ARG A 571 -22.25 30.30 22.30
N ARG A 572 -22.24 31.14 21.27
CA ARG A 572 -22.71 30.71 19.93
C ARG A 572 -21.89 29.51 19.45
N PRO A 573 -22.53 28.43 18.96
CA PRO A 573 -21.81 27.31 18.38
C PRO A 573 -21.01 27.80 17.18
N LEU A 574 -19.77 27.29 17.04
CA LEU A 574 -18.94 27.57 15.88
C LEU A 574 -19.69 27.12 14.59
N ALA A 575 -19.57 27.94 13.54
CA ALA A 575 -20.16 27.59 12.25
C ALA A 575 -19.56 26.27 11.72
N THR A 576 -20.41 25.34 11.38
CA THR A 576 -20.01 24.04 10.85
C THR A 576 -20.70 23.78 9.51
N ILE A 577 -20.05 23.02 8.64
CA ILE A 577 -20.64 22.58 7.39
C ILE A 577 -21.41 21.28 7.70
N ALA A 578 -22.73 21.33 7.72
CA ALA A 578 -23.59 20.19 8.07
C ALA A 578 -23.40 19.02 7.09
N GLY A 579 -23.52 17.78 7.58
CA GLY A 579 -23.40 16.55 6.79
C GLY A 579 -21.95 16.20 6.44
N ARG A 580 -21.76 15.19 5.59
CA ARG A 580 -20.46 14.71 5.11
C ARG A 580 -20.33 14.87 3.60
N PRO A 581 -19.12 15.08 3.05
CA PRO A 581 -18.91 15.02 1.61
C PRO A 581 -19.24 13.62 1.08
N PRO A 582 -19.79 13.52 -0.16
CA PRO A 582 -20.06 12.22 -0.77
C PRO A 582 -18.75 11.47 -1.01
N ALA A 583 -18.75 10.16 -0.81
CA ALA A 583 -17.66 9.31 -1.24
C ALA A 583 -17.55 9.33 -2.78
N ALA A 584 -16.37 9.04 -3.32
CA ALA A 584 -16.13 9.08 -4.77
C ALA A 584 -17.13 8.23 -5.57
N ALA A 585 -17.49 7.03 -5.05
CA ALA A 585 -18.49 6.15 -5.65
C ALA A 585 -19.94 6.63 -5.48
N GLU A 586 -20.21 7.53 -4.52
CA GLU A 586 -21.54 8.08 -4.20
C GLU A 586 -21.76 9.47 -4.82
N ARG A 587 -20.81 9.94 -5.65
CA ARG A 587 -20.88 11.28 -6.24
C ARG A 587 -22.10 11.41 -7.15
N PRO A 588 -22.97 12.43 -6.93
CA PRO A 588 -24.15 12.64 -7.77
C PRO A 588 -23.76 13.07 -9.20
N ALA A 589 -24.67 12.86 -10.15
CA ALA A 589 -24.50 13.30 -11.54
C ALA A 589 -24.45 14.84 -11.67
N GLY A 590 -25.10 15.56 -10.75
CA GLY A 590 -25.09 17.02 -10.67
C GLY A 590 -24.00 17.59 -9.77
N CYS A 591 -24.32 18.71 -9.12
CA CYS A 591 -23.42 19.37 -8.18
C CYS A 591 -23.14 18.50 -6.97
N ALA A 592 -21.88 18.15 -6.70
CA ALA A 592 -21.51 17.31 -5.56
C ALA A 592 -21.87 17.92 -4.20
N PHE A 593 -21.95 19.25 -4.11
CA PHE A 593 -22.34 19.98 -2.89
C PHE A 593 -23.85 20.11 -2.71
N ALA A 594 -24.69 19.69 -3.67
CA ALA A 594 -26.14 19.91 -3.65
C ALA A 594 -26.83 19.47 -2.35
N ALA A 595 -26.45 18.31 -1.79
CA ALA A 595 -27.05 17.79 -0.54
C ALA A 595 -26.75 18.64 0.72
N ARG A 596 -25.75 19.54 0.65
CA ARG A 596 -25.30 20.39 1.76
C ARG A 596 -25.46 21.89 1.43
N CYS A 597 -25.98 22.22 0.25
CA CYS A 597 -26.06 23.57 -0.26
C CYS A 597 -27.35 24.27 0.18
N PRO A 598 -27.27 25.43 0.86
CA PRO A 598 -28.48 26.20 1.22
C PRO A 598 -29.19 26.82 0.02
N LEU A 599 -28.53 26.90 -1.14
CA LEU A 599 -29.06 27.44 -2.40
C LEU A 599 -29.40 26.35 -3.42
N VAL A 600 -29.62 25.11 -2.97
CA VAL A 600 -29.91 23.97 -3.86
C VAL A 600 -31.23 24.18 -4.62
N HIS A 601 -31.23 23.87 -5.90
CA HIS A 601 -32.43 23.84 -6.73
C HIS A 601 -32.37 22.64 -7.72
N GLN A 602 -33.43 22.39 -8.46
CA GLN A 602 -33.61 21.17 -9.25
C GLN A 602 -32.45 20.88 -10.24
N ARG A 603 -31.88 21.89 -10.89
CA ARG A 603 -30.73 21.69 -11.80
C ARG A 603 -29.49 21.17 -11.06
N CYS A 604 -29.29 21.58 -9.80
CA CYS A 604 -28.12 21.14 -9.01
C CYS A 604 -28.09 19.63 -8.78
N THR A 605 -29.24 18.93 -8.82
CA THR A 605 -29.33 17.49 -8.58
C THR A 605 -29.04 16.66 -9.83
N HIS A 606 -29.22 17.20 -11.02
CA HIS A 606 -29.17 16.45 -12.29
C HIS A 606 -28.10 16.94 -13.26
N GLU A 607 -27.72 18.21 -13.19
CA GLU A 607 -26.76 18.81 -14.10
C GLU A 607 -25.49 19.21 -13.37
N LEU A 608 -24.33 18.87 -13.98
CA LEU A 608 -23.05 19.33 -13.48
C LEU A 608 -22.88 20.83 -13.81
N PRO A 609 -22.57 21.69 -12.82
CA PRO A 609 -22.35 23.10 -13.10
C PRO A 609 -21.04 23.29 -13.91
N VAL A 610 -21.16 23.96 -15.04
CA VAL A 610 -19.99 24.35 -15.84
C VAL A 610 -19.36 25.59 -15.22
N PRO A 611 -18.03 25.60 -14.99
CA PRO A 611 -17.34 26.76 -14.45
C PRO A 611 -17.51 27.99 -15.35
N ARG A 612 -17.93 29.11 -14.74
CA ARG A 612 -18.00 30.43 -15.39
C ARG A 612 -17.31 31.44 -14.49
N GLU A 613 -16.41 32.23 -15.07
CA GLU A 613 -15.63 33.22 -14.30
C GLU A 613 -15.01 32.65 -13.01
N GLY A 614 -14.46 31.43 -13.10
CA GLY A 614 -13.81 30.76 -11.97
C GLY A 614 -14.74 30.09 -10.96
N VAL A 615 -16.08 30.01 -11.19
CA VAL A 615 -17.04 29.41 -10.25
C VAL A 615 -17.92 28.37 -10.93
N ALA A 616 -17.97 27.17 -10.38
CA ALA A 616 -18.84 26.07 -10.82
C ALA A 616 -20.12 26.01 -10.00
N CYS A 617 -21.07 26.94 -10.22
CA CYS A 617 -22.32 27.02 -9.46
C CYS A 617 -23.48 27.53 -10.31
N HIS A 618 -24.59 26.79 -10.37
CA HIS A 618 -25.80 27.21 -11.11
C HIS A 618 -26.48 28.45 -10.49
N ALA A 619 -26.49 28.57 -9.17
CA ALA A 619 -27.14 29.68 -8.48
C ALA A 619 -26.40 31.02 -8.71
N VAL A 620 -25.07 31.00 -8.77
CA VAL A 620 -24.25 32.18 -9.05
C VAL A 620 -24.36 32.61 -10.51
N ALA A 621 -24.39 31.66 -11.45
CA ALA A 621 -24.56 31.96 -12.87
C ALA A 621 -25.91 32.63 -13.17
N SER A 622 -26.97 32.28 -12.44
CA SER A 622 -28.30 32.86 -12.61
C SER A 622 -28.39 34.30 -12.09
N SER A 623 -27.67 34.64 -11.03
CA SER A 623 -27.66 36.00 -10.45
C SER A 623 -26.89 37.00 -11.34
N THR A 624 -25.84 36.57 -12.00
CA THR A 624 -25.05 37.40 -12.91
C THR A 624 -25.87 37.75 -14.18
N LEU A 625 -26.63 36.76 -14.72
CA LEU A 625 -27.51 37.01 -15.85
C LEU A 625 -28.69 37.97 -15.54
N ALA A 626 -29.19 37.94 -14.28
CA ALA A 626 -30.23 38.84 -13.83
C ALA A 626 -29.71 40.28 -13.59
N ALA A 627 -28.41 40.47 -13.26
CA ALA A 627 -27.79 41.76 -13.08
C ALA A 627 -27.48 42.42 -14.43
N THR A 628 -26.92 41.66 -15.41
CA THR A 628 -26.65 42.19 -16.77
C THR A 628 -27.93 42.54 -17.53
N ALA A 629 -29.03 41.84 -17.32
CA ALA A 629 -30.34 42.15 -17.91
C ALA A 629 -31.02 43.38 -17.29
N ARG A 630 -30.53 43.92 -16.17
CA ARG A 630 -31.02 45.15 -15.57
C ARG A 630 -30.22 46.41 -15.95
N ASP A 631 -28.97 46.22 -16.40
CA ASP A 631 -28.15 47.32 -16.88
C ASP A 631 -28.39 47.64 -18.38
N ASP A 632 -29.05 46.74 -19.13
CA ASP A 632 -29.46 46.93 -20.53
C ASP A 632 -30.95 47.31 -20.69
N ALA A 633 -31.68 47.59 -19.60
CA ALA A 633 -33.07 48.08 -19.63
C ALA A 633 -33.16 49.49 -18.96
#